data_41189e34f03fa217f30b982d8b0f4f69
#
_entry.id   41189e34f03fa217f30b982d8b0f4f69
#
_cell.length_a   1.000
_cell.length_b   1.000
_cell.length_c   1.000
_cell.angle_alpha   90.00
_cell.angle_beta   90.00
_cell.angle_gamma   90.00
#
_symmetry.space_group_name_H-M   'P 1'
#
loop_
_entity.id
_entity.type
_entity.pdbx_description
1 polymer ?
#
loop_
_entity_poly.entity_id
_entity_poly.type
_entity_poly.pdbx_seq_one_letter_code
_entity_poly.pdbx_strand_id
1 'polypeptide(L)'
;MAEHDAQWHAHIYFTDADRAAALALRAAFISRCKAEGPILFIGTMATGPVGPHPIPQFEVPFREEALDDVRAMLAGSGLTALVHPLTQDDLADHTTLGQWIGEPVALDLTVLDPPGVNQGIRRFGVSDF
;
A
#
# COMPACT_ATOMS: atom_id res chain seq x y z
N MET A 1 12.01 -12.20 -6.10
CA MET A 1 11.91 -10.82 -5.62
C MET A 1 11.58 -10.82 -4.15
N ALA A 2 12.34 -10.13 -3.38
CA ALA A 2 12.18 -10.15 -1.93
C ALA A 2 11.46 -8.89 -1.45
N GLU A 3 10.53 -9.07 -0.52
CA GLU A 3 9.82 -7.96 0.11
C GLU A 3 10.77 -6.97 0.77
N HIS A 4 11.86 -7.46 1.36
CA HIS A 4 12.80 -6.58 2.05
C HIS A 4 13.46 -5.55 1.13
N ASP A 5 13.31 -5.70 -0.19
CA ASP A 5 13.76 -4.68 -1.13
C ASP A 5 12.76 -3.52 -1.25
N ALA A 6 11.55 -3.68 -0.74
CA ALA A 6 10.56 -2.61 -0.76
C ALA A 6 10.95 -1.52 0.24
N GLN A 7 10.94 -0.29 -0.21
CA GLN A 7 11.22 0.89 0.62
C GLN A 7 9.94 1.65 0.95
N TRP A 8 8.86 1.37 0.22
CA TRP A 8 7.58 2.05 0.32
C TRP A 8 6.42 1.09 0.12
N HIS A 9 5.29 1.41 0.75
CA HIS A 9 4.00 0.77 0.49
C HIS A 9 2.98 1.82 0.08
N ALA A 10 2.07 1.45 -0.83
CA ALA A 10 0.84 2.17 -1.06
C ALA A 10 -0.33 1.27 -0.64
N HIS A 11 -1.28 1.83 0.09
CA HIS A 11 -2.53 1.16 0.44
C HIS A 11 -3.66 1.93 -0.22
N ILE A 12 -4.40 1.27 -1.10
CA ILE A 12 -5.46 1.88 -1.88
C ILE A 12 -6.80 1.39 -1.34
N TYR A 13 -7.61 2.32 -0.81
CA TYR A 13 -8.87 2.01 -0.16
C TYR A 13 -10.01 2.11 -1.15
N PHE A 14 -11.04 1.28 -0.94
CA PHE A 14 -12.23 1.31 -1.77
C PHE A 14 -13.45 0.89 -0.97
N THR A 15 -14.61 1.32 -1.44
CA THR A 15 -15.92 0.90 -0.97
C THR A 15 -16.62 0.14 -2.10
N ASP A 16 -17.81 -0.38 -1.85
CA ASP A 16 -18.58 -1.04 -2.91
C ASP A 16 -18.88 -0.09 -4.06
N ALA A 17 -19.04 1.21 -3.77
CA ALA A 17 -19.37 2.22 -4.79
C ALA A 17 -18.21 2.45 -5.76
N ASP A 18 -16.96 2.34 -5.30
CA ASP A 18 -15.78 2.61 -6.12
C ASP A 18 -14.93 1.36 -6.39
N ARG A 19 -15.46 0.19 -6.12
CA ARG A 19 -14.77 -1.08 -6.35
C ARG A 19 -14.31 -1.26 -7.79
N ALA A 20 -15.12 -0.85 -8.77
CA ALA A 20 -14.75 -0.95 -10.18
C ALA A 20 -13.54 -0.09 -10.50
N ALA A 21 -13.47 1.13 -9.92
CA ALA A 21 -12.30 2.00 -10.09
C ALA A 21 -11.06 1.39 -9.44
N ALA A 22 -11.22 0.76 -8.27
CA ALA A 22 -10.13 0.07 -7.59
C ALA A 22 -9.60 -1.10 -8.41
N LEU A 23 -10.49 -1.90 -9.01
CA LEU A 23 -10.09 -3.01 -9.87
C LEU A 23 -9.33 -2.52 -11.11
N ALA A 24 -9.78 -1.42 -11.73
CA ALA A 24 -9.11 -0.85 -12.88
C ALA A 24 -7.71 -0.34 -12.53
N LEU A 25 -7.58 0.34 -11.38
CA LEU A 25 -6.29 0.81 -10.89
C LEU A 25 -5.35 -0.36 -10.59
N ARG A 26 -5.88 -1.41 -9.92
CA ARG A 26 -5.10 -2.59 -9.61
C ARG A 26 -4.58 -3.27 -10.89
N ALA A 27 -5.41 -3.37 -11.92
CA ALA A 27 -4.99 -3.93 -13.21
C ALA A 27 -3.86 -3.10 -13.84
N ALA A 28 -3.92 -1.78 -13.72
CA ALA A 28 -2.86 -0.91 -14.21
C ALA A 28 -1.54 -1.15 -13.45
N PHE A 29 -1.60 -1.34 -12.13
CA PHE A 29 -0.41 -1.71 -11.35
C PHE A 29 0.13 -3.08 -11.76
N ILE A 30 -0.74 -4.07 -11.95
CA ILE A 30 -0.32 -5.41 -12.38
C ILE A 30 0.46 -5.34 -13.69
N SER A 31 -0.01 -4.53 -14.64
CA SER A 31 0.67 -4.38 -15.93
C SER A 31 2.06 -3.76 -15.79
N ARG A 32 2.35 -3.06 -14.70
CA ARG A 32 3.63 -2.45 -14.42
C ARG A 32 4.51 -3.28 -13.49
N CYS A 33 3.94 -4.32 -12.86
CA CYS A 33 4.67 -5.18 -11.94
C CYS A 33 5.48 -6.20 -12.75
N LYS A 34 6.80 -6.05 -12.73
CA LYS A 34 7.73 -6.91 -13.48
C LYS A 34 8.76 -7.49 -12.52
N ALA A 35 9.34 -8.62 -12.89
CA ALA A 35 10.27 -9.36 -12.05
C ALA A 35 11.42 -8.49 -11.48
N GLU A 36 11.94 -7.57 -12.28
CA GLU A 36 13.05 -6.70 -11.87
C GLU A 36 12.67 -5.22 -11.85
N GLY A 37 11.37 -4.94 -11.93
CA GLY A 37 10.88 -3.58 -11.89
C GLY A 37 10.80 -3.03 -10.47
N PRO A 38 10.59 -1.71 -10.31
CA PRO A 38 10.50 -1.10 -8.99
C PRO A 38 9.19 -1.40 -8.26
N ILE A 39 8.12 -1.80 -8.96
CA ILE A 39 6.88 -2.27 -8.35
C ILE A 39 7.02 -3.76 -8.12
N LEU A 40 7.06 -4.17 -6.86
CA LEU A 40 7.51 -5.50 -6.47
C LEU A 40 6.37 -6.51 -6.34
N PHE A 41 5.18 -6.05 -5.98
CA PHE A 41 4.08 -6.94 -5.65
C PHE A 41 2.76 -6.17 -5.70
N ILE A 42 1.67 -6.85 -6.03
CA ILE A 42 0.32 -6.27 -5.98
C ILE A 42 -0.52 -7.19 -5.10
N GLY A 43 -0.98 -6.68 -3.97
CA GLY A 43 -1.79 -7.45 -3.05
C GLY A 43 -3.18 -7.75 -3.60
N THR A 44 -3.83 -8.75 -3.01
CA THR A 44 -5.22 -9.06 -3.33
C THR A 44 -6.15 -7.98 -2.79
N MET A 45 -7.36 -7.91 -3.35
CA MET A 45 -8.39 -6.99 -2.89
C MET A 45 -8.94 -7.48 -1.55
N ALA A 46 -8.38 -6.97 -0.45
CA ALA A 46 -8.83 -7.35 0.89
C ALA A 46 -10.20 -6.72 1.18
N THR A 47 -11.15 -7.52 1.60
CA THR A 47 -12.54 -7.08 1.78
C THR A 47 -12.88 -6.75 3.23
N GLY A 48 -11.96 -6.98 4.16
CA GLY A 48 -12.16 -6.66 5.58
C GLY A 48 -10.97 -5.93 6.16
N PRO A 49 -10.97 -5.63 7.47
CA PRO A 49 -9.85 -4.96 8.11
C PRO A 49 -8.56 -5.78 7.99
N VAL A 50 -7.45 -5.10 7.68
CA VAL A 50 -6.13 -5.71 7.59
C VAL A 50 -5.14 -4.78 8.28
N GLY A 51 -4.43 -5.27 9.31
CA GLY A 51 -3.53 -4.44 10.10
C GLY A 51 -4.23 -3.18 10.60
N PRO A 52 -3.64 -1.98 10.42
CA PRO A 52 -4.27 -0.73 10.83
C PRO A 52 -5.39 -0.25 9.89
N HIS A 53 -5.63 -0.94 8.77
CA HIS A 53 -6.56 -0.51 7.73
C HIS A 53 -7.96 -1.01 8.04
N PRO A 54 -8.93 -0.12 8.36
CA PRO A 54 -10.25 -0.54 8.85
C PRO A 54 -11.26 -0.88 7.74
N ILE A 55 -10.96 -0.53 6.49
CA ILE A 55 -11.87 -0.75 5.36
C ILE A 55 -11.17 -1.52 4.26
N PRO A 56 -11.90 -2.05 3.26
CA PRO A 56 -11.28 -2.76 2.15
C PRO A 56 -10.17 -1.98 1.47
N GLN A 57 -9.08 -2.66 1.15
CA GLN A 57 -7.93 -2.07 0.48
C GLN A 57 -7.09 -3.12 -0.24
N PHE A 58 -6.20 -2.69 -1.12
CA PHE A 58 -5.10 -3.53 -1.61
C PHE A 58 -3.78 -2.77 -1.47
N GLU A 59 -2.68 -3.51 -1.38
CA GLU A 59 -1.38 -2.90 -1.15
C GLU A 59 -0.45 -3.09 -2.34
N VAL A 60 0.46 -2.13 -2.52
CA VAL A 60 1.48 -2.15 -3.56
C VAL A 60 2.82 -1.82 -2.91
N PRO A 61 3.66 -2.82 -2.61
CA PRO A 61 5.04 -2.57 -2.20
C PRO A 61 5.90 -2.19 -3.39
N PHE A 62 6.75 -1.18 -3.23
CA PHE A 62 7.59 -0.72 -4.32
C PHE A 62 8.88 -0.07 -3.82
N ARG A 63 9.86 0.07 -4.72
CA ARG A 63 11.10 0.78 -4.43
C ARG A 63 10.94 2.27 -4.70
N GLU A 64 11.75 3.09 -4.04
CA GLU A 64 11.67 4.54 -4.10
C GLU A 64 11.70 5.11 -5.52
N GLU A 65 12.37 4.44 -6.43
CA GLU A 65 12.42 4.89 -7.83
C GLU A 65 11.05 4.92 -8.52
N ALA A 66 10.05 4.21 -7.99
CA ALA A 66 8.68 4.24 -8.51
C ALA A 66 7.78 5.24 -7.78
N LEU A 67 8.29 5.94 -6.76
CA LEU A 67 7.44 6.78 -5.90
C LEU A 67 6.63 7.81 -6.68
N ASP A 68 7.27 8.54 -7.58
CA ASP A 68 6.58 9.58 -8.35
C ASP A 68 5.52 9.00 -9.26
N ASP A 69 5.82 7.88 -9.93
CA ASP A 69 4.88 7.17 -10.80
C ASP A 69 3.67 6.65 -10.02
N VAL A 70 3.92 6.01 -8.87
CA VAL A 70 2.86 5.48 -8.03
C VAL A 70 1.95 6.61 -7.55
N ARG A 71 2.53 7.69 -7.06
CA ARG A 71 1.75 8.85 -6.60
C ARG A 71 0.91 9.45 -7.73
N ALA A 72 1.45 9.55 -8.93
CA ALA A 72 0.71 10.07 -10.08
C ALA A 72 -0.47 9.16 -10.45
N MET A 73 -0.27 7.85 -10.44
CA MET A 73 -1.35 6.89 -10.70
C MET A 73 -2.45 7.01 -9.65
N LEU A 74 -2.09 7.15 -8.37
CA LEU A 74 -3.05 7.28 -7.28
C LEU A 74 -3.82 8.60 -7.38
N ALA A 75 -3.13 9.71 -7.67
CA ALA A 75 -3.78 11.00 -7.80
C ALA A 75 -4.80 11.03 -8.94
N GLY A 76 -4.54 10.30 -10.02
CA GLY A 76 -5.45 10.22 -11.15
C GLY A 76 -6.60 9.24 -10.98
N SER A 77 -6.59 8.43 -9.91
CA SER A 77 -7.56 7.34 -9.75
C SER A 77 -8.90 7.77 -9.18
N GLY A 78 -8.94 8.88 -8.46
CA GLY A 78 -10.12 9.30 -7.70
C GLY A 78 -10.32 8.54 -6.39
N LEU A 79 -9.43 7.63 -6.05
CA LEU A 79 -9.52 6.81 -4.84
C LEU A 79 -8.67 7.41 -3.72
N THR A 80 -9.01 7.06 -2.47
CA THR A 80 -8.18 7.39 -1.32
C THR A 80 -7.05 6.40 -1.18
N ALA A 81 -5.85 6.88 -0.89
CA ALA A 81 -4.69 6.03 -0.70
C ALA A 81 -3.76 6.60 0.37
N LEU A 82 -3.04 5.69 1.04
CA LEU A 82 -1.95 6.03 1.94
C LEU A 82 -0.65 5.52 1.33
N VAL A 83 0.31 6.41 1.15
CA VAL A 83 1.66 6.06 0.70
C VAL A 83 2.60 6.29 1.88
N HIS A 84 3.32 5.26 2.30
CA HIS A 84 4.22 5.40 3.44
C HIS A 84 5.54 4.68 3.22
N PRO A 85 6.64 5.17 3.83
CA PRO A 85 7.90 4.46 3.78
C PRO A 85 7.88 3.26 4.72
N LEU A 86 8.88 2.40 4.61
CA LEU A 86 9.11 1.28 5.51
C LEU A 86 10.38 1.55 6.31
N THR A 87 10.21 2.21 7.45
CA THR A 87 11.30 2.48 8.39
C THR A 87 11.20 1.51 9.57
N GLN A 88 12.01 1.75 10.60
CA GLN A 88 11.95 0.96 11.84
C GLN A 88 10.90 1.50 12.83
N ASP A 89 10.11 2.47 12.42
CA ASP A 89 9.05 3.05 13.24
C ASP A 89 7.72 2.93 12.51
N ASP A 90 7.01 1.84 12.77
CA ASP A 90 5.75 1.52 12.11
C ASP A 90 4.68 2.59 12.35
N LEU A 91 4.65 3.15 13.55
CA LEU A 91 3.71 4.23 13.87
C LEU A 91 4.01 5.49 13.05
N ALA A 92 5.27 5.91 13.00
CA ALA A 92 5.66 7.07 12.21
C ALA A 92 5.37 6.86 10.73
N ASP A 93 5.63 5.65 10.21
CA ASP A 93 5.36 5.31 8.82
C ASP A 93 3.91 5.56 8.44
N HIS A 94 2.99 5.25 9.34
CA HIS A 94 1.54 5.38 9.11
C HIS A 94 0.96 6.74 9.55
N THR A 95 1.75 7.60 10.17
CA THR A 95 1.29 8.90 10.69
C THR A 95 2.11 10.05 10.14
N THR A 96 3.22 10.39 10.80
CA THR A 96 4.01 11.58 10.41
C THR A 96 4.73 11.44 9.09
N LEU A 97 5.10 10.22 8.70
CA LEU A 97 5.78 9.94 7.44
C LEU A 97 4.82 9.48 6.35
N GLY A 98 3.57 9.20 6.69
CA GLY A 98 2.55 8.81 5.73
C GLY A 98 2.09 9.97 4.88
N GLN A 99 1.79 9.69 3.61
CA GLN A 99 1.30 10.68 2.65
C GLN A 99 -0.06 10.23 2.15
N TRP A 100 -1.09 11.01 2.49
CA TRP A 100 -2.45 10.69 2.06
C TRP A 100 -2.76 11.30 0.70
N ILE A 101 -3.48 10.55 -0.10
CA ILE A 101 -4.08 11.01 -1.35
C ILE A 101 -5.58 10.87 -1.18
N GLY A 102 -6.30 11.99 -1.28
CA GLY A 102 -7.72 12.03 -0.95
C GLY A 102 -7.95 12.22 0.55
N GLU A 103 -9.14 11.88 1.01
CA GLU A 103 -9.52 12.03 2.41
C GLU A 103 -8.86 10.96 3.28
N PRO A 104 -8.14 11.33 4.34
CA PRO A 104 -7.51 10.34 5.21
C PRO A 104 -8.53 9.40 5.85
N VAL A 105 -8.11 8.13 6.00
CA VAL A 105 -8.88 7.10 6.69
C VAL A 105 -8.40 7.03 8.14
N ALA A 106 -9.31 6.89 9.09
CA ALA A 106 -8.95 6.73 10.50
C ALA A 106 -8.39 5.33 10.75
N LEU A 107 -7.06 5.23 10.82
CA LEU A 107 -6.38 3.95 11.00
C LEU A 107 -6.48 3.46 12.44
N ASP A 108 -6.47 2.13 12.62
CA ASP A 108 -6.34 1.51 13.95
C ASP A 108 -4.86 1.43 14.30
N LEU A 109 -4.36 2.44 14.99
CA LEU A 109 -2.94 2.54 15.33
C LEU A 109 -2.53 1.57 16.45
N THR A 110 -3.50 0.96 17.12
CA THR A 110 -3.21 0.06 18.26
C THR A 110 -2.58 -1.26 17.83
N VAL A 111 -2.70 -1.62 16.57
CA VAL A 111 -2.16 -2.89 16.04
C VAL A 111 -0.76 -2.73 15.44
N LEU A 112 -0.20 -1.52 15.43
CA LEU A 112 1.13 -1.28 14.89
C LEU A 112 2.21 -1.71 15.86
N ASP A 113 3.32 -2.20 15.31
CA ASP A 113 4.45 -2.65 16.13
C ASP A 113 5.22 -1.48 16.73
N PRO A 114 5.81 -1.67 17.94
CA PRO A 114 6.74 -0.67 18.47
C PRO A 114 7.96 -0.48 17.57
N PRO A 115 8.62 0.69 17.65
CA PRO A 115 9.82 0.92 16.84
C PRO A 115 10.87 -0.17 17.00
N GLY A 116 11.41 -0.66 15.90
CA GLY A 116 12.43 -1.70 15.89
C GLY A 116 11.90 -3.12 16.07
N VAL A 117 10.60 -3.31 16.29
CA VAL A 117 9.99 -4.63 16.49
C VAL A 117 9.37 -5.08 15.16
N ASN A 118 9.70 -6.30 14.73
CA ASN A 118 9.18 -6.92 13.52
C ASN A 118 9.42 -6.12 12.22
N GLN A 119 10.33 -5.18 12.26
CA GLN A 119 10.68 -4.41 11.08
C GLN A 119 11.50 -5.29 10.11
N GLY A 120 11.20 -5.21 8.82
CA GLY A 120 11.85 -6.04 7.81
C GLY A 120 11.26 -7.43 7.65
N ILE A 121 10.24 -7.78 8.42
CA ILE A 121 9.54 -9.06 8.26
C ILE A 121 8.52 -8.94 7.12
N ARG A 122 8.51 -9.97 6.26
CA ARG A 122 7.55 -10.02 5.16
C ARG A 122 6.12 -9.98 5.69
N ARG A 123 5.32 -9.06 5.17
CA ARG A 123 3.96 -8.84 5.64
C ARG A 123 2.89 -8.87 4.56
N PHE A 124 3.25 -9.10 3.31
CA PHE A 124 2.22 -9.20 2.29
C PHE A 124 1.87 -10.65 1.98
N GLY A 125 0.63 -10.83 1.53
CA GLY A 125 0.11 -12.13 1.19
C GLY A 125 0.58 -12.64 -0.15
N VAL A 126 -0.19 -13.52 -0.74
CA VAL A 126 0.10 -14.12 -2.03
C VAL A 126 -0.60 -13.31 -3.13
N SER A 127 0.08 -13.11 -4.24
CA SER A 127 -0.52 -12.48 -5.40
C SER A 127 -1.54 -13.44 -6.04
N ASP A 128 -2.61 -12.88 -6.60
CA ASP A 128 -3.65 -13.64 -7.30
C ASP A 128 -3.52 -13.55 -8.83
N PHE A 129 -2.35 -13.13 -9.29
CA PHE A 129 -2.10 -13.02 -10.73
C PHE A 129 -0.77 -13.63 -11.15
#